data_ca4b7c69a0157f5743166eed3c680474
#
_entry.id   ca4b7c69a0157f5743166eed3c680474
#
_cell.length_a   1.000
_cell.length_b   1.000
_cell.length_c   1.000
_cell.angle_alpha   90.00
_cell.angle_beta   90.00
_cell.angle_gamma   90.00
#
_symmetry.space_group_name_H-M   'P 1'
#
loop_
_entity.id
_entity.type
_entity.pdbx_description
1 polymer ?
#
loop_
_entity_poly.entity_id
_entity_poly.type
_entity_poly.pdbx_seq_one_letter_code
_entity_poly.pdbx_strand_id
1 'polypeptide(L)'
;KDFQNLCHVYMDAVFYPNIYKEEKIFKQEGWHYELESEEAPLKYNGVVFNEMKGVYSDPDSILYRNIQNALFPDTPYGVESGGDPVEIPELTYEDYLDFHSKYYHPSNSYIYLYGDMDMEEKLNWLDEKYLSQFDYLFVDSALPMQKSFDKKQEKYGFYSVPEGDDSKDKVYHSLNFAHGTFDDRKLYRGMQVLEYVL
;
A
#
# COMPACT_ATOMS: atom_id res chain seq x y z
N LYS A 1 -18.66 17.26 -19.93
CA LYS A 1 -18.44 16.11 -20.86
C LYS A 1 -17.17 15.34 -20.49
N ASP A 2 -16.03 16.01 -20.38
CA ASP A 2 -14.74 15.37 -20.10
C ASP A 2 -14.67 14.77 -18.68
N PHE A 3 -15.18 15.47 -17.68
CA PHE A 3 -15.31 14.97 -16.31
C PHE A 3 -16.13 13.67 -16.24
N GLN A 4 -17.28 13.63 -16.91
CA GLN A 4 -18.11 12.43 -16.97
C GLN A 4 -17.39 11.25 -17.62
N ASN A 5 -16.67 11.48 -18.70
CA ASN A 5 -15.89 10.45 -19.38
C ASN A 5 -14.74 9.95 -18.49
N LEU A 6 -14.05 10.85 -17.79
CA LEU A 6 -13.00 10.48 -16.86
C LEU A 6 -13.53 9.63 -15.69
N CYS A 7 -14.65 10.04 -15.10
CA CYS A 7 -15.33 9.24 -14.07
C CYS A 7 -15.70 7.85 -14.59
N HIS A 8 -16.21 7.76 -15.83
CA HIS A 8 -16.56 6.47 -16.44
C HIS A 8 -15.34 5.55 -16.56
N VAL A 9 -14.25 6.04 -17.14
CA VAL A 9 -13.01 5.28 -17.29
C VAL A 9 -12.47 4.81 -15.94
N TYR A 10 -12.50 5.70 -14.93
CA TYR A 10 -11.98 5.38 -13.60
C TYR A 10 -12.84 4.36 -12.86
N MET A 11 -14.17 4.53 -12.86
CA MET A 11 -15.10 3.60 -12.21
C MET A 11 -15.07 2.22 -12.86
N ASP A 12 -14.96 2.17 -14.19
CA ASP A 12 -14.83 0.92 -14.94
C ASP A 12 -13.53 0.19 -14.56
N ALA A 13 -12.40 0.93 -14.51
CA ALA A 13 -11.13 0.36 -14.11
C ALA A 13 -11.11 -0.16 -12.68
N VAL A 14 -11.86 0.44 -11.76
CA VAL A 14 -11.92 0.02 -10.36
C VAL A 14 -12.84 -1.18 -10.14
N PHE A 15 -14.06 -1.15 -10.71
CA PHE A 15 -15.06 -2.18 -10.45
C PHE A 15 -15.08 -3.32 -11.47
N TYR A 16 -14.63 -3.07 -12.70
CA TYR A 16 -14.60 -4.04 -13.80
C TYR A 16 -13.23 -4.13 -14.49
N PRO A 17 -12.13 -4.26 -13.72
CA PRO A 17 -10.80 -4.29 -14.31
C PRO A 17 -10.61 -5.52 -15.20
N ASN A 18 -9.76 -5.38 -16.21
CA ASN A 18 -9.43 -6.48 -17.12
C ASN A 18 -8.59 -7.59 -16.48
N ILE A 19 -8.19 -7.44 -15.23
CA ILE A 19 -7.40 -8.43 -14.49
C ILE A 19 -8.02 -9.83 -14.49
N TYR A 20 -9.36 -9.92 -14.50
CA TYR A 20 -10.08 -11.20 -14.54
C TYR A 20 -10.05 -11.91 -15.90
N LYS A 21 -9.61 -11.22 -16.95
CA LYS A 21 -9.56 -11.74 -18.32
C LYS A 21 -8.14 -11.93 -18.84
N GLU A 22 -7.20 -11.17 -18.28
CA GLU A 22 -5.84 -11.05 -18.81
C GLU A 22 -4.79 -11.21 -17.69
N GLU A 23 -4.37 -12.44 -17.43
CA GLU A 23 -3.29 -12.75 -16.46
C GLU A 23 -1.99 -11.98 -16.74
N LYS A 24 -1.77 -11.59 -18.00
CA LYS A 24 -0.60 -10.81 -18.39
C LYS A 24 -0.48 -9.47 -17.66
N ILE A 25 -1.61 -8.89 -17.22
CA ILE A 25 -1.61 -7.65 -16.43
C ILE A 25 -0.89 -7.90 -15.10
N PHE A 26 -1.24 -8.99 -14.40
CA PHE A 26 -0.54 -9.37 -13.16
C PHE A 26 0.96 -9.58 -13.39
N LYS A 27 1.32 -10.29 -14.45
CA LYS A 27 2.73 -10.58 -14.76
C LYS A 27 3.52 -9.31 -15.13
N GLN A 28 2.91 -8.39 -15.87
CA GLN A 28 3.54 -7.15 -16.25
C GLN A 28 3.69 -6.19 -15.06
N GLU A 29 2.62 -5.97 -14.31
CA GLU A 29 2.59 -4.99 -13.24
C GLU A 29 3.16 -5.54 -11.93
N GLY A 30 2.86 -6.77 -11.58
CA GLY A 30 3.34 -7.42 -10.35
C GLY A 30 4.76 -7.94 -10.50
N TRP A 31 4.85 -9.20 -10.95
CA TRP A 31 6.12 -9.86 -11.17
C TRP A 31 6.01 -11.01 -12.18
N HIS A 32 7.14 -11.35 -12.81
CA HIS A 32 7.30 -12.52 -13.67
C HIS A 32 8.77 -12.94 -13.75
N TYR A 33 9.01 -14.14 -14.27
CA TYR A 33 10.36 -14.55 -14.64
C TYR A 33 10.75 -13.98 -16.00
N GLU A 34 11.93 -13.39 -16.08
CA GLU A 34 12.52 -12.87 -17.31
C GLU A 34 13.80 -13.61 -17.67
N LEU A 35 13.93 -13.96 -18.93
CA LEU A 35 15.12 -14.54 -19.53
C LEU A 35 15.56 -13.67 -20.72
N GLU A 36 16.62 -12.90 -20.54
CA GLU A 36 17.12 -11.97 -21.56
C GLU A 36 17.76 -12.68 -22.76
N SER A 37 18.36 -13.83 -22.53
CA SER A 37 18.92 -14.72 -23.57
C SER A 37 18.99 -16.15 -23.05
N GLU A 38 19.24 -17.13 -23.93
CA GLU A 38 19.35 -18.56 -23.54
C GLU A 38 20.46 -18.83 -22.52
N GLU A 39 21.52 -18.01 -22.51
CA GLU A 39 22.65 -18.15 -21.59
C GLU A 39 22.53 -17.23 -20.36
N ALA A 40 21.55 -16.34 -20.32
CA ALA A 40 21.37 -15.42 -19.21
C ALA A 40 20.76 -16.12 -17.97
N PRO A 41 21.08 -15.67 -16.76
CA PRO A 41 20.40 -16.18 -15.58
C PRO A 41 18.94 -15.73 -15.58
N LEU A 42 18.06 -16.59 -15.10
CA LEU A 42 16.66 -16.25 -14.87
C LEU A 42 16.56 -15.17 -13.79
N LYS A 43 15.78 -14.14 -14.04
CA LYS A 43 15.59 -13.00 -13.14
C LYS A 43 14.11 -12.81 -12.82
N TYR A 44 13.83 -12.14 -11.71
CA TYR A 44 12.51 -11.56 -11.44
C TYR A 44 12.43 -10.18 -12.09
N ASN A 45 11.31 -9.89 -12.72
CA ASN A 45 10.99 -8.60 -13.31
C ASN A 45 9.50 -8.27 -13.08
N GLY A 46 9.10 -7.03 -13.20
CA GLY A 46 7.75 -6.53 -13.01
C GLY A 46 7.79 -5.07 -12.54
N VAL A 47 6.75 -4.31 -12.85
CA VAL A 47 6.73 -2.87 -12.51
C VAL A 47 6.82 -2.67 -11.00
N VAL A 48 5.89 -3.24 -10.25
CA VAL A 48 5.85 -3.11 -8.78
C VAL A 48 7.07 -3.77 -8.12
N PHE A 49 7.47 -4.96 -8.60
CA PHE A 49 8.67 -5.62 -8.08
C PHE A 49 9.91 -4.74 -8.20
N ASN A 50 10.15 -4.13 -9.35
CA ASN A 50 11.31 -3.28 -9.58
C ASN A 50 11.23 -1.97 -8.78
N GLU A 51 10.05 -1.37 -8.67
CA GLU A 51 9.81 -0.19 -7.85
C GLU A 51 10.15 -0.46 -6.38
N MET A 52 9.60 -1.53 -5.82
CA MET A 52 9.84 -1.89 -4.43
C MET A 52 11.29 -2.31 -4.16
N LYS A 53 11.95 -2.98 -5.11
CA LYS A 53 13.38 -3.24 -5.03
C LYS A 53 14.19 -1.94 -4.95
N GLY A 54 13.79 -0.90 -5.67
CA GLY A 54 14.36 0.45 -5.57
C GLY A 54 14.14 1.08 -4.19
N VAL A 55 12.91 1.05 -3.68
CA VAL A 55 12.56 1.55 -2.34
C VAL A 55 13.40 0.87 -1.25
N TYR A 56 13.59 -0.45 -1.34
CA TYR A 56 14.37 -1.21 -0.37
C TYR A 56 15.90 -1.08 -0.53
N SER A 57 16.36 -0.31 -1.49
CA SER A 57 17.79 0.07 -1.58
C SER A 57 18.12 1.37 -0.83
N ASP A 58 17.10 2.14 -0.43
CA ASP A 58 17.26 3.39 0.30
C ASP A 58 17.30 3.16 1.83
N PRO A 59 18.35 3.61 2.54
CA PRO A 59 18.50 3.40 3.97
C PRO A 59 17.37 4.00 4.82
N ASP A 60 16.88 5.18 4.46
CA ASP A 60 15.82 5.86 5.19
C ASP A 60 14.47 5.12 5.05
N SER A 61 14.20 4.59 3.88
CA SER A 61 13.03 3.75 3.61
C SER A 61 13.08 2.44 4.42
N ILE A 62 14.24 1.80 4.50
CA ILE A 62 14.44 0.60 5.32
C ILE A 62 14.26 0.91 6.81
N LEU A 63 14.82 2.03 7.28
CA LEU A 63 14.65 2.46 8.67
C LEU A 63 13.18 2.69 8.99
N TYR A 64 12.47 3.47 8.16
CA TYR A 64 11.05 3.77 8.35
C TYR A 64 10.20 2.50 8.41
N ARG A 65 10.40 1.56 7.50
CA ARG A 65 9.70 0.30 7.48
C ARG A 65 9.97 -0.56 8.73
N ASN A 66 11.22 -0.62 9.16
CA ASN A 66 11.58 -1.32 10.40
C ASN A 66 10.91 -0.68 11.63
N ILE A 67 10.79 0.65 11.66
CA ILE A 67 10.04 1.37 12.70
C ILE A 67 8.55 0.99 12.66
N GLN A 68 7.92 1.03 11.50
CA GLN A 68 6.52 0.66 11.33
C GLN A 68 6.25 -0.79 11.76
N ASN A 69 7.07 -1.71 11.30
CA ASN A 69 6.97 -3.12 11.71
C ASN A 69 7.18 -3.32 13.22
N ALA A 70 8.11 -2.58 13.82
CA ALA A 70 8.37 -2.68 15.25
C ALA A 70 7.23 -2.10 16.11
N LEU A 71 6.59 -1.01 15.66
CA LEU A 71 5.52 -0.34 16.40
C LEU A 71 4.16 -0.98 16.18
N PHE A 72 3.90 -1.58 15.02
CA PHE A 72 2.57 -2.04 14.60
C PHE A 72 2.55 -3.48 14.05
N PRO A 73 3.25 -4.46 14.68
CA PRO A 73 3.39 -5.81 14.13
C PRO A 73 2.06 -6.57 13.98
N ASP A 74 1.04 -6.22 14.76
CA ASP A 74 -0.26 -6.91 14.77
C ASP A 74 -1.30 -6.24 13.85
N THR A 75 -0.88 -5.28 13.02
CA THR A 75 -1.77 -4.49 12.17
C THR A 75 -1.24 -4.41 10.74
N PRO A 76 -2.07 -4.03 9.75
CA PRO A 76 -1.60 -3.77 8.39
C PRO A 76 -0.50 -2.69 8.28
N TYR A 77 -0.35 -1.84 9.28
CA TYR A 77 0.74 -0.84 9.31
C TYR A 77 2.13 -1.46 9.58
N GLY A 78 2.18 -2.70 10.04
CA GLY A 78 3.44 -3.42 10.24
C GLY A 78 4.07 -3.95 8.96
N VAL A 79 3.37 -3.87 7.83
CA VAL A 79 3.87 -4.30 6.52
C VAL A 79 3.92 -3.12 5.55
N GLU A 80 4.75 -3.25 4.50
CA GLU A 80 4.84 -2.25 3.45
C GLU A 80 3.67 -2.40 2.47
N SER A 81 2.94 -1.31 2.18
CA SER A 81 1.78 -1.34 1.30
C SER A 81 2.11 -1.67 -0.16
N GLY A 82 3.30 -1.29 -0.62
CA GLY A 82 3.81 -1.66 -1.95
C GLY A 82 4.34 -3.08 -2.05
N GLY A 83 4.49 -3.77 -0.92
CA GLY A 83 5.01 -5.13 -0.82
C GLY A 83 6.51 -5.20 -0.57
N ASP A 84 6.94 -6.33 -0.02
CA ASP A 84 8.35 -6.65 0.15
C ASP A 84 8.88 -7.36 -1.11
N PRO A 85 9.96 -6.90 -1.74
CA PRO A 85 10.49 -7.55 -2.95
C PRO A 85 10.96 -8.99 -2.72
N VAL A 86 11.14 -9.43 -1.48
CA VAL A 86 11.39 -10.84 -1.16
C VAL A 86 10.09 -11.65 -1.19
N GLU A 87 8.97 -11.06 -0.77
CA GLU A 87 7.67 -11.72 -0.68
C GLU A 87 6.83 -11.59 -1.98
N ILE A 88 7.03 -10.51 -2.75
CA ILE A 88 6.28 -10.30 -3.99
C ILE A 88 6.31 -11.51 -4.93
N PRO A 89 7.45 -12.22 -5.14
CA PRO A 89 7.50 -13.39 -6.02
C PRO A 89 6.74 -14.63 -5.50
N GLU A 90 6.26 -14.60 -4.27
CA GLU A 90 5.43 -15.68 -3.71
C GLU A 90 3.93 -15.45 -3.99
N LEU A 91 3.55 -14.25 -4.43
CA LEU A 91 2.16 -13.91 -4.75
C LEU A 91 1.74 -14.58 -6.06
N THR A 92 0.57 -15.22 -6.02
CA THR A 92 -0.03 -15.85 -7.19
C THR A 92 -1.06 -14.94 -7.88
N TYR A 93 -1.42 -15.27 -9.10
CA TYR A 93 -2.50 -14.60 -9.80
C TYR A 93 -3.85 -14.79 -9.09
N GLU A 94 -4.08 -15.96 -8.49
CA GLU A 94 -5.26 -16.27 -7.69
C GLU A 94 -5.35 -15.35 -6.45
N ASP A 95 -4.28 -15.18 -5.69
CA ASP A 95 -4.23 -14.27 -4.54
C ASP A 95 -4.58 -12.84 -4.93
N TYR A 96 -4.08 -12.40 -6.09
CA TYR A 96 -4.37 -11.08 -6.63
C TYR A 96 -5.86 -10.89 -6.96
N LEU A 97 -6.48 -11.86 -7.62
CA LEU A 97 -7.91 -11.82 -7.94
C LEU A 97 -8.77 -11.90 -6.68
N ASP A 98 -8.41 -12.77 -5.73
CA ASP A 98 -9.12 -12.92 -4.47
C ASP A 98 -9.09 -11.64 -3.64
N PHE A 99 -7.93 -10.97 -3.60
CA PHE A 99 -7.81 -9.68 -2.92
C PHE A 99 -8.72 -8.63 -3.54
N HIS A 100 -8.70 -8.47 -4.87
CA HIS A 100 -9.56 -7.52 -5.56
C HIS A 100 -11.04 -7.85 -5.34
N SER A 101 -11.46 -9.08 -5.55
CA SER A 101 -12.85 -9.50 -5.39
C SER A 101 -13.40 -9.30 -3.98
N LYS A 102 -12.53 -9.45 -2.97
CA LYS A 102 -12.89 -9.29 -1.56
C LYS A 102 -13.04 -7.84 -1.13
N TYR A 103 -12.13 -6.97 -1.56
CA TYR A 103 -12.02 -5.62 -1.00
C TYR A 103 -12.52 -4.50 -1.92
N TYR A 104 -12.49 -4.70 -3.24
CA TYR A 104 -12.90 -3.72 -4.24
C TYR A 104 -14.39 -3.82 -4.57
N HIS A 105 -15.21 -3.64 -3.54
CA HIS A 105 -16.66 -3.65 -3.67
C HIS A 105 -17.22 -2.26 -3.33
N PRO A 106 -18.28 -1.74 -4.01
CA PRO A 106 -18.85 -0.43 -3.69
C PRO A 106 -19.24 -0.25 -2.22
N SER A 107 -19.69 -1.32 -1.54
CA SER A 107 -20.00 -1.27 -0.11
C SER A 107 -18.80 -1.03 0.79
N ASN A 108 -17.57 -1.19 0.28
CA ASN A 108 -16.31 -0.93 0.97
C ASN A 108 -15.56 0.27 0.38
N SER A 109 -16.26 1.21 -0.22
CA SER A 109 -15.65 2.37 -0.88
C SER A 109 -16.23 3.69 -0.38
N TYR A 110 -15.43 4.74 -0.52
CA TYR A 110 -15.87 6.13 -0.43
C TYR A 110 -15.65 6.78 -1.79
N ILE A 111 -16.71 7.30 -2.39
CA ILE A 111 -16.65 8.00 -3.66
C ILE A 111 -16.68 9.50 -3.37
N TYR A 112 -15.62 10.19 -3.73
CA TYR A 112 -15.48 11.63 -3.54
C TYR A 112 -15.45 12.34 -4.89
N LEU A 113 -16.41 13.25 -5.11
CA LEU A 113 -16.50 14.09 -6.30
C LEU A 113 -16.21 15.53 -5.92
N TYR A 114 -15.32 16.17 -6.66
CA TYR A 114 -14.97 17.56 -6.45
C TYR A 114 -14.92 18.33 -7.78
N GLY A 115 -15.53 19.49 -7.82
CA GLY A 115 -15.55 20.38 -8.98
C GLY A 115 -16.89 21.10 -9.16
N ASP A 116 -16.94 21.92 -10.20
CA ASP A 116 -18.17 22.60 -10.61
C ASP A 116 -19.01 21.62 -11.47
N MET A 117 -20.04 21.03 -10.85
CA MET A 117 -20.92 20.04 -11.48
C MET A 117 -22.32 20.03 -10.88
N ASP A 118 -23.28 19.57 -11.64
CA ASP A 118 -24.57 19.16 -11.10
C ASP A 118 -24.41 17.84 -10.32
N MET A 119 -24.44 17.94 -8.98
CA MET A 119 -24.20 16.79 -8.11
C MET A 119 -25.31 15.75 -8.22
N GLU A 120 -26.57 16.17 -8.35
CA GLU A 120 -27.70 15.25 -8.47
C GLU A 120 -27.60 14.43 -9.77
N GLU A 121 -27.29 15.08 -10.89
CA GLU A 121 -27.05 14.41 -12.16
C GLU A 121 -25.91 13.37 -12.04
N LYS A 122 -24.81 13.72 -11.35
CA LYS A 122 -23.67 12.82 -11.19
C LYS A 122 -23.95 11.64 -10.27
N LEU A 123 -24.66 11.86 -9.17
CA LEU A 123 -25.06 10.78 -8.27
C LEU A 123 -26.02 9.81 -8.94
N ASN A 124 -27.03 10.32 -9.65
CA ASN A 124 -27.97 9.48 -10.41
C ASN A 124 -27.22 8.65 -11.47
N TRP A 125 -26.32 9.27 -12.20
CA TRP A 125 -25.51 8.57 -13.19
C TRP A 125 -24.61 7.48 -12.57
N LEU A 126 -23.97 7.74 -11.42
CA LEU A 126 -23.17 6.74 -10.71
C LEU A 126 -24.03 5.56 -10.25
N ASP A 127 -25.21 5.84 -9.71
CA ASP A 127 -26.13 4.81 -9.28
C ASP A 127 -26.59 3.95 -10.47
N GLU A 128 -27.13 4.55 -11.52
CA GLU A 128 -27.64 3.84 -12.69
C GLU A 128 -26.57 3.02 -13.42
N LYS A 129 -25.34 3.53 -13.52
CA LYS A 129 -24.29 2.91 -14.33
C LYS A 129 -23.45 1.89 -13.56
N TYR A 130 -23.30 2.07 -12.25
CA TYR A 130 -22.38 1.28 -11.45
C TYR A 130 -23.03 0.71 -10.19
N LEU A 131 -23.52 1.57 -9.28
CA LEU A 131 -23.81 1.12 -7.91
C LEU A 131 -25.04 0.20 -7.86
N SER A 132 -26.08 0.45 -8.64
CA SER A 132 -27.27 -0.40 -8.74
C SER A 132 -27.01 -1.80 -9.31
N GLN A 133 -25.81 -2.03 -9.85
CA GLN A 133 -25.41 -3.37 -10.33
C GLN A 133 -24.90 -4.28 -9.20
N PHE A 134 -24.73 -3.73 -8.00
CA PHE A 134 -24.19 -4.45 -6.85
C PHE A 134 -25.23 -4.53 -5.72
N ASP A 135 -25.42 -5.70 -5.18
CA ASP A 135 -26.11 -5.86 -3.90
C ASP A 135 -25.18 -5.45 -2.75
N TYR A 136 -25.77 -5.10 -1.60
CA TYR A 136 -24.95 -4.81 -0.42
C TYR A 136 -24.14 -6.02 0.01
N LEU A 137 -22.85 -5.82 0.21
CA LEU A 137 -21.91 -6.81 0.75
C LEU A 137 -21.23 -6.25 1.99
N PHE A 138 -21.31 -6.98 3.10
CA PHE A 138 -20.47 -6.65 4.26
C PHE A 138 -19.03 -7.09 3.99
N VAL A 139 -18.11 -6.14 3.99
CA VAL A 139 -16.67 -6.39 3.87
C VAL A 139 -16.02 -6.07 5.21
N ASP A 140 -15.45 -7.08 5.86
CA ASP A 140 -14.65 -6.88 7.07
C ASP A 140 -13.28 -6.29 6.70
N SER A 141 -13.23 -4.96 6.71
CA SER A 141 -12.03 -4.16 6.45
C SER A 141 -11.59 -3.34 7.67
N ALA A 142 -12.13 -3.67 8.87
CA ALA A 142 -11.77 -2.98 10.09
C ALA A 142 -10.28 -3.19 10.44
N LEU A 143 -9.60 -2.09 10.74
CA LEU A 143 -8.20 -2.15 11.16
C LEU A 143 -8.12 -2.43 12.67
N PRO A 144 -7.42 -3.50 13.08
CA PRO A 144 -7.22 -3.75 14.49
C PRO A 144 -6.32 -2.69 15.13
N MET A 145 -6.58 -2.39 16.40
CA MET A 145 -5.67 -1.56 17.18
C MET A 145 -4.46 -2.37 17.61
N GLN A 146 -3.27 -1.77 17.48
CA GLN A 146 -2.05 -2.38 18.00
C GLN A 146 -2.15 -2.54 19.54
N LYS A 147 -1.82 -3.72 20.02
CA LYS A 147 -1.73 -3.99 21.46
C LYS A 147 -0.51 -3.30 22.04
N SER A 148 -0.65 -2.79 23.29
CA SER A 148 0.48 -2.20 24.00
C SER A 148 1.56 -3.25 24.26
N PHE A 149 2.81 -2.84 24.19
CA PHE A 149 3.94 -3.67 24.58
C PHE A 149 4.15 -3.64 26.11
N ASP A 150 4.46 -4.78 26.69
CA ASP A 150 4.74 -4.88 28.13
C ASP A 150 6.09 -4.22 28.52
N LYS A 151 6.98 -4.08 27.55
CA LYS A 151 8.32 -3.52 27.74
C LYS A 151 8.84 -2.86 26.45
N LYS A 152 9.83 -1.99 26.63
CA LYS A 152 10.60 -1.41 25.52
C LYS A 152 11.09 -2.51 24.56
N GLN A 153 10.92 -2.27 23.28
CA GLN A 153 11.47 -3.11 22.21
C GLN A 153 12.80 -2.51 21.71
N GLU A 154 13.74 -3.37 21.39
CA GLU A 154 14.97 -2.99 20.69
C GLU A 154 15.06 -3.80 19.40
N LYS A 155 15.24 -3.12 18.29
CA LYS A 155 15.33 -3.72 16.96
C LYS A 155 16.62 -3.27 16.29
N TYR A 156 17.22 -4.20 15.57
CA TYR A 156 18.41 -3.96 14.77
C TYR A 156 18.12 -4.37 13.35
N GLY A 157 18.52 -3.55 12.40
CA GLY A 157 18.37 -3.80 10.98
C GLY A 157 19.68 -3.51 10.24
N PHE A 158 19.75 -3.95 9.00
CA PHE A 158 20.89 -3.74 8.11
C PHE A 158 20.38 -3.13 6.82
N TYR A 159 21.23 -2.34 6.20
CA TYR A 159 21.00 -1.83 4.86
C TYR A 159 22.26 -2.02 4.01
N SER A 160 22.06 -2.08 2.70
CA SER A 160 23.16 -2.25 1.76
C SER A 160 23.90 -0.95 1.54
N VAL A 161 25.22 -1.03 1.45
CA VAL A 161 26.09 0.06 1.01
C VAL A 161 26.80 -0.36 -0.28
N PRO A 162 27.13 0.58 -1.18
CA PRO A 162 27.89 0.28 -2.38
C PRO A 162 29.23 -0.40 -2.06
N GLU A 163 29.68 -1.31 -2.92
CA GLU A 163 30.97 -1.96 -2.77
C GLU A 163 32.10 -0.93 -2.80
N GLY A 164 33.01 -1.02 -1.83
CA GLY A 164 34.12 -0.08 -1.66
C GLY A 164 33.79 1.22 -0.94
N ASP A 165 32.53 1.40 -0.52
CA ASP A 165 32.14 2.56 0.28
C ASP A 165 32.54 2.37 1.76
N ASP A 166 32.92 3.46 2.45
CA ASP A 166 33.25 3.42 3.88
C ASP A 166 31.98 3.32 4.73
N SER A 167 31.93 2.33 5.62
CA SER A 167 30.84 2.16 6.57
C SER A 167 30.93 3.06 7.80
N LYS A 168 31.98 3.89 7.91
CA LYS A 168 32.14 4.79 9.02
C LYS A 168 31.05 5.86 9.05
N ASP A 169 30.52 6.13 10.25
CA ASP A 169 29.46 7.13 10.49
C ASP A 169 28.15 6.91 9.69
N LYS A 170 27.89 5.66 9.27
CA LYS A 170 26.68 5.25 8.53
C LYS A 170 25.74 4.41 9.41
N VAL A 171 25.57 4.82 10.65
CA VAL A 171 24.64 4.20 11.60
C VAL A 171 23.44 5.12 11.81
N TYR A 172 22.25 4.59 11.56
CA TYR A 172 21.00 5.26 11.90
C TYR A 172 20.51 4.79 13.27
N HIS A 173 20.12 5.73 14.10
CA HIS A 173 19.55 5.46 15.42
C HIS A 173 18.27 6.26 15.58
N SER A 174 17.20 5.59 16.01
CA SER A 174 15.90 6.24 16.23
C SER A 174 15.28 5.79 17.54
N LEU A 175 14.51 6.67 18.17
CA LEU A 175 13.69 6.39 19.33
C LEU A 175 12.24 6.72 18.98
N ASN A 176 11.37 5.71 19.04
CA ASN A 176 10.04 5.80 18.48
C ASN A 176 8.99 5.44 19.51
N PHE A 177 7.86 6.15 19.49
CA PHE A 177 6.76 5.98 20.41
C PHE A 177 5.43 6.01 19.64
N ALA A 178 4.49 5.14 20.02
CA ALA A 178 3.12 5.23 19.59
C ALA A 178 2.25 5.67 20.78
N HIS A 179 1.38 6.66 20.57
CA HIS A 179 0.56 7.24 21.62
C HIS A 179 -0.88 7.39 21.18
N GLY A 180 -1.82 6.94 22.00
CA GLY A 180 -3.23 7.21 21.85
C GLY A 180 -3.78 6.94 20.46
N THR A 181 -4.80 7.67 20.09
CA THR A 181 -5.42 7.60 18.77
C THR A 181 -5.40 8.97 18.08
N PHE A 182 -5.48 8.97 16.78
CA PHE A 182 -5.54 10.17 15.93
C PHE A 182 -6.72 11.09 16.28
N ASP A 183 -7.81 10.56 16.83
CA ASP A 183 -9.02 11.32 17.19
C ASP A 183 -8.83 12.15 18.45
N ASP A 184 -7.88 11.81 19.33
CA ASP A 184 -7.53 12.67 20.47
C ASP A 184 -6.72 13.87 19.98
N ARG A 185 -7.45 14.88 19.49
CA ARG A 185 -6.87 16.11 18.93
C ARG A 185 -5.99 16.86 19.93
N LYS A 186 -6.31 16.76 21.23
CA LYS A 186 -5.54 17.44 22.28
C LYS A 186 -4.19 16.76 22.48
N LEU A 187 -4.21 15.44 22.62
CA LEU A 187 -2.98 14.62 22.72
C LEU A 187 -2.13 14.78 21.46
N TYR A 188 -2.73 14.66 20.27
CA TYR A 188 -2.04 14.82 19.00
C TYR A 188 -1.31 16.16 18.89
N ARG A 189 -1.99 17.28 19.22
CA ARG A 189 -1.37 18.60 19.22
C ARG A 189 -0.31 18.76 20.30
N GLY A 190 -0.55 18.20 21.47
CA GLY A 190 0.43 18.20 22.55
C GLY A 190 1.72 17.47 22.17
N MET A 191 1.61 16.34 21.48
CA MET A 191 2.77 15.57 21.00
C MET A 191 3.55 16.33 19.92
N GLN A 192 2.87 17.01 18.99
CA GLN A 192 3.54 17.85 17.98
C GLN A 192 4.36 18.98 18.63
N VAL A 193 3.82 19.60 19.70
CA VAL A 193 4.57 20.62 20.45
C VAL A 193 5.76 20.02 21.18
N LEU A 194 5.58 18.85 21.78
CA LEU A 194 6.66 18.15 22.48
C LEU A 194 7.80 17.77 21.53
N GLU A 195 7.48 17.23 20.37
CA GLU A 195 8.44 16.89 19.31
C GLU A 195 9.26 18.11 18.87
N TYR A 196 8.62 19.26 18.78
CA TYR A 196 9.32 20.51 18.42
C TYR A 196 10.28 21.02 19.51
N VAL A 197 10.01 20.70 20.77
CA VAL A 197 10.81 21.15 21.93
C VAL A 197 11.99 20.22 22.23
N LEU A 198 11.89 18.95 21.88
CA LEU A 198 12.94 17.94 22.10
C LEU A 198 13.98 17.95 20.97
#